data_a8c02ecdb8b9a2d6e41bf7bec18d574b
#
_entry.id   a8c02ecdb8b9a2d6e41bf7bec18d574b
#
_cell.length_a   1.000
_cell.length_b   1.000
_cell.length_c   1.000
_cell.angle_alpha   90.00
_cell.angle_beta   90.00
_cell.angle_gamma   90.00
#
_symmetry.space_group_name_H-M   'P 1'
#
loop_
_entity.id
_entity.type
_entity.pdbx_description
1 polymer ?
#
loop_
_entity_poly.entity_id
_entity_poly.type
_entity_poly.pdbx_seq_one_letter_code
_entity_poly.pdbx_strand_id
1 'polypeptide(L)'
;SNVDETKIYDQDLINNLKSKFKEWKTGWKEYHFFTGDEFDNDAYLEGYDRPFVRDLKKSIRTRIVILLDHSSSIADQQTDYKKATLALCEVLAFLKIKFSVYAFNTTERQVMCWLVKPDGLKWNSSCAKRLAQIPANGGTPLAEVYDKLYPILYSKKPDIFLTLSDGEPSDTSAARSM
;
A
#
# COMPACT_ATOMS: atom_id res chain seq x y z
N SER A 1 -16.69 13.97 -8.91
CA SER A 1 -17.86 13.34 -8.24
C SER A 1 -17.38 12.27 -7.26
N ASN A 2 -17.96 12.26 -6.09
CA ASN A 2 -17.64 11.27 -5.07
C ASN A 2 -18.15 9.88 -5.51
N VAL A 3 -17.36 8.86 -5.25
CA VAL A 3 -17.79 7.48 -5.46
C VAL A 3 -18.48 6.97 -4.18
N ASP A 4 -19.58 6.25 -4.35
CA ASP A 4 -20.24 5.57 -3.23
C ASP A 4 -19.30 4.48 -2.69
N GLU A 5 -19.07 4.45 -1.38
CA GLU A 5 -18.18 3.47 -0.75
C GLU A 5 -18.59 2.02 -1.00
N THR A 6 -19.89 1.76 -1.14
CA THR A 6 -20.40 0.40 -1.40
C THR A 6 -19.95 -0.13 -2.75
N LYS A 7 -19.71 0.76 -3.72
CA LYS A 7 -19.28 0.38 -5.07
C LYS A 7 -17.80 -0.01 -5.17
N ILE A 8 -17.01 0.35 -4.18
CA ILE A 8 -15.57 0.02 -4.18
C ILE A 8 -15.27 -1.27 -3.42
N TYR A 9 -16.23 -1.86 -2.70
CA TYR A 9 -16.11 -3.18 -2.12
C TYR A 9 -16.39 -4.25 -3.18
N ASP A 10 -15.32 -4.90 -3.62
CA ASP A 10 -15.38 -6.08 -4.47
C ASP A 10 -14.94 -7.30 -3.67
N GLN A 11 -15.91 -8.01 -3.11
CA GLN A 11 -15.63 -9.13 -2.20
C GLN A 11 -14.91 -10.28 -2.91
N ASP A 12 -15.22 -10.52 -4.17
CA ASP A 12 -14.56 -11.58 -4.96
C ASP A 12 -13.10 -11.22 -5.21
N LEU A 13 -12.80 -9.97 -5.56
CA LEU A 13 -11.44 -9.49 -5.72
C LEU A 13 -10.66 -9.60 -4.39
N ILE A 14 -11.25 -9.16 -3.29
CA ILE A 14 -10.65 -9.24 -1.95
C ILE A 14 -10.33 -10.70 -1.60
N ASN A 15 -11.28 -11.61 -1.78
CA ASN A 15 -11.12 -13.02 -1.48
C ASN A 15 -10.05 -13.68 -2.37
N ASN A 16 -10.04 -13.36 -3.65
CA ASN A 16 -9.01 -13.85 -4.58
C ASN A 16 -7.62 -13.40 -4.18
N LEU A 17 -7.44 -12.13 -3.84
CA LEU A 17 -6.16 -11.61 -3.39
C LEU A 17 -5.73 -12.23 -2.05
N LYS A 18 -6.64 -12.37 -1.09
CA LYS A 18 -6.36 -13.05 0.19
C LYS A 18 -5.88 -14.49 -0.04
N SER A 19 -6.55 -15.22 -0.93
CA SER A 19 -6.19 -16.60 -1.26
C SER A 19 -4.79 -16.69 -1.87
N LYS A 20 -4.50 -15.83 -2.85
CA LYS A 20 -3.19 -15.78 -3.50
C LYS A 20 -2.06 -15.39 -2.54
N PHE A 21 -2.29 -14.44 -1.66
CA PHE A 21 -1.29 -14.08 -0.64
C PHE A 21 -1.07 -15.20 0.38
N LYS A 22 -2.11 -15.96 0.72
CA LYS A 22 -1.97 -17.16 1.57
C LYS A 22 -1.14 -18.24 0.88
N GLU A 23 -1.43 -18.54 -0.37
CA GLU A 23 -0.67 -19.52 -1.18
C GLU A 23 0.79 -19.10 -1.29
N TRP A 24 1.04 -17.85 -1.62
CA TRP A 24 2.39 -17.31 -1.68
C TRP A 24 3.12 -17.44 -0.33
N LYS A 25 2.47 -17.08 0.77
CA LYS A 25 3.05 -17.18 2.11
C LYS A 25 3.34 -18.62 2.50
N THR A 26 2.46 -19.56 2.16
CA THR A 26 2.66 -20.99 2.41
C THR A 26 3.78 -21.54 1.55
N GLY A 27 3.75 -21.31 0.25
CA GLY A 27 4.80 -21.75 -0.67
C GLY A 27 6.17 -21.18 -0.33
N TRP A 28 6.22 -19.93 0.12
CA TRP A 28 7.47 -19.31 0.54
C TRP A 28 8.00 -19.91 1.84
N LYS A 29 7.13 -20.24 2.78
CA LYS A 29 7.50 -20.98 3.99
C LYS A 29 8.03 -22.37 3.66
N GLU A 30 7.34 -23.11 2.79
CA GLU A 30 7.77 -24.42 2.34
C GLU A 30 9.12 -24.36 1.64
N TYR A 31 9.28 -23.43 0.69
CA TYR A 31 10.55 -23.22 -0.01
C TYR A 31 11.71 -22.99 0.97
N HIS A 32 11.57 -22.09 1.90
CA HIS A 32 12.60 -21.77 2.88
C HIS A 32 12.83 -22.89 3.87
N PHE A 33 11.80 -23.66 4.16
CA PHE A 33 11.89 -24.84 5.01
C PHE A 33 12.69 -25.95 4.35
N PHE A 34 12.51 -26.19 3.05
CA PHE A 34 13.20 -27.23 2.31
C PHE A 34 14.61 -26.84 1.84
N THR A 35 14.87 -25.59 1.59
CA THR A 35 16.18 -25.11 1.13
C THR A 35 17.08 -24.63 2.27
N GLY A 36 16.51 -24.35 3.41
CA GLY A 36 17.29 -24.10 4.61
C GLY A 36 17.92 -25.42 5.07
N ASP A 37 19.15 -25.37 5.55
CA ASP A 37 19.90 -26.56 5.97
C ASP A 37 19.10 -27.59 6.74
N GLU A 38 19.58 -28.80 6.68
CA GLU A 38 19.14 -29.93 7.48
C GLU A 38 19.01 -29.53 8.94
N PHE A 39 18.14 -29.42 9.47
CA PHE A 39 17.08 -28.83 10.03
C PHE A 39 16.92 -29.17 11.47
N ASP A 40 17.31 -28.23 12.18
CA ASP A 40 16.76 -27.99 13.50
C ASP A 40 15.38 -27.34 13.30
N ASN A 41 14.37 -28.17 13.13
CA ASN A 41 12.98 -27.72 13.02
C ASN A 41 12.57 -26.87 14.23
N ASP A 42 13.11 -27.18 15.39
CA ASP A 42 12.77 -26.47 16.63
C ASP A 42 13.41 -25.09 16.63
N ALA A 43 14.68 -25.00 16.26
CA ALA A 43 15.35 -23.72 16.08
C ALA A 43 14.71 -22.86 14.98
N TYR A 44 14.18 -23.51 13.95
CA TYR A 44 13.45 -22.83 12.88
C TYR A 44 12.11 -22.27 13.36
N LEU A 45 11.36 -23.05 14.12
CA LEU A 45 10.10 -22.64 14.72
C LEU A 45 10.29 -21.58 15.80
N GLU A 46 11.34 -21.66 16.58
CA GLU A 46 11.71 -20.67 17.59
C GLU A 46 12.24 -19.38 16.98
N GLY A 47 12.42 -19.34 15.66
CA GLY A 47 12.91 -18.17 14.96
C GLY A 47 14.39 -17.92 15.18
N TYR A 48 15.16 -18.99 15.25
CA TYR A 48 16.61 -18.93 15.26
C TYR A 48 17.14 -18.00 14.17
N ASP A 49 18.21 -17.28 14.45
CA ASP A 49 18.71 -16.17 13.65
C ASP A 49 19.37 -16.62 12.33
N ARG A 50 18.62 -17.37 11.54
CA ARG A 50 19.00 -17.73 10.18
C ARG A 50 18.47 -16.69 9.20
N PRO A 51 19.19 -16.42 8.11
CA PRO A 51 18.79 -15.39 7.15
C PRO A 51 17.35 -15.51 6.68
N PHE A 52 16.88 -16.71 6.34
CA PHE A 52 15.51 -16.92 5.86
C PHE A 52 14.43 -16.58 6.87
N VAL A 53 14.63 -17.02 8.12
CA VAL A 53 13.65 -16.77 9.18
C VAL A 53 13.62 -15.29 9.52
N ARG A 54 14.78 -14.65 9.53
CA ARG A 54 14.90 -13.21 9.73
C ARG A 54 14.19 -12.44 8.61
N ASP A 55 14.38 -12.82 7.36
CA ASP A 55 13.75 -12.18 6.21
C ASP A 55 12.24 -12.39 6.21
N LEU A 56 11.78 -13.60 6.57
CA LEU A 56 10.36 -13.88 6.73
C LEU A 56 9.72 -13.03 7.85
N LYS A 57 10.36 -12.96 9.00
CA LYS A 57 9.91 -12.12 10.11
C LYS A 57 9.95 -10.64 9.75
N LYS A 58 10.97 -10.21 9.04
CA LYS A 58 11.10 -8.83 8.56
C LYS A 58 9.96 -8.47 7.61
N SER A 59 9.61 -9.35 6.66
CA SER A 59 8.50 -9.12 5.75
C SER A 59 7.14 -9.00 6.46
N ILE A 60 6.92 -9.76 7.53
CA ILE A 60 5.71 -9.67 8.36
C ILE A 60 5.69 -8.40 9.22
N ARG A 61 6.86 -7.89 9.62
CA ARG A 61 6.99 -6.67 10.43
C ARG A 61 7.18 -5.41 9.58
N THR A 62 7.20 -5.54 8.28
CA THR A 62 7.37 -4.44 7.36
C THR A 62 6.29 -3.38 7.57
N ARG A 63 6.73 -2.13 7.65
CA ARG A 63 5.85 -0.96 7.68
C ARG A 63 5.81 -0.36 6.28
N ILE A 64 4.59 -0.24 5.74
CA ILE A 64 4.35 0.26 4.39
C ILE A 64 3.68 1.62 4.46
N VAL A 65 4.17 2.58 3.68
CA VAL A 65 3.45 3.81 3.37
C VAL A 65 3.00 3.74 1.92
N ILE A 66 1.70 3.90 1.70
CA ILE A 66 1.08 3.89 0.38
C ILE A 66 0.67 5.30 0.01
N LEU A 67 1.07 5.74 -1.16
CA LEU A 67 0.66 7.00 -1.77
C LEU A 67 -0.21 6.72 -3.00
N LEU A 68 -1.41 7.26 -3.01
CA LEU A 68 -2.38 7.08 -4.07
C LEU A 68 -2.47 8.32 -4.96
N ASP A 69 -2.20 8.14 -6.23
CA ASP A 69 -2.42 9.17 -7.24
C ASP A 69 -3.92 9.28 -7.56
N HIS A 70 -4.51 10.43 -7.23
CA HIS A 70 -5.87 10.79 -7.58
C HIS A 70 -5.89 11.97 -8.56
N SER A 71 -4.99 11.97 -9.52
CA SER A 71 -5.00 12.91 -10.65
C SER A 71 -6.19 12.69 -11.58
N SER A 72 -6.43 13.64 -12.46
CA SER A 72 -7.56 13.57 -13.41
C SER A 72 -7.48 12.39 -14.38
N SER A 73 -6.30 11.83 -14.61
CA SER A 73 -6.10 10.67 -15.49
C SER A 73 -6.85 9.42 -15.03
N ILE A 74 -7.07 9.26 -13.70
CA ILE A 74 -7.86 8.12 -13.18
C ILE A 74 -9.37 8.38 -13.17
N ALA A 75 -9.86 9.56 -13.55
CA ALA A 75 -11.25 9.97 -13.35
C ALA A 75 -12.27 8.99 -13.94
N ASP A 76 -12.01 8.50 -15.15
CA ASP A 76 -12.91 7.55 -15.82
C ASP A 76 -12.83 6.13 -15.25
N GLN A 77 -11.75 5.80 -14.59
CA GLN A 77 -11.46 4.49 -14.01
C GLN A 77 -11.38 4.52 -12.47
N GLN A 78 -11.80 5.63 -11.87
CA GLN A 78 -11.60 5.83 -10.42
C GLN A 78 -12.28 4.75 -9.56
N THR A 79 -13.41 4.21 -10.01
CA THR A 79 -14.08 3.13 -9.28
C THR A 79 -13.24 1.86 -9.25
N ASP A 80 -12.68 1.44 -10.37
CA ASP A 80 -11.83 0.25 -10.46
C ASP A 80 -10.49 0.46 -9.74
N TYR A 81 -9.93 1.65 -9.86
CA TYR A 81 -8.72 2.04 -9.13
C TYR A 81 -8.93 1.97 -7.60
N LYS A 82 -10.04 2.50 -7.11
CA LYS A 82 -10.40 2.45 -5.70
C LYS A 82 -10.75 1.04 -5.22
N LYS A 83 -11.40 0.21 -6.07
CA LYS A 83 -11.63 -1.21 -5.78
C LYS A 83 -10.30 -1.95 -5.56
N ALA A 84 -9.35 -1.78 -6.47
CA ALA A 84 -8.04 -2.41 -6.37
C ALA A 84 -7.28 -1.94 -5.12
N THR A 85 -7.31 -0.65 -4.83
CA THR A 85 -6.68 -0.07 -3.64
C THR A 85 -7.31 -0.59 -2.36
N LEU A 86 -8.64 -0.61 -2.28
CA LEU A 86 -9.36 -1.13 -1.12
C LEU A 86 -9.04 -2.61 -0.90
N ALA A 87 -9.04 -3.40 -1.97
CA ALA A 87 -8.72 -4.82 -1.89
C ALA A 87 -7.29 -5.05 -1.36
N LEU A 88 -6.32 -4.24 -1.81
CA LEU A 88 -4.96 -4.27 -1.28
C LEU A 88 -4.94 -3.95 0.22
N CYS A 89 -5.63 -2.90 0.66
CA CYS A 89 -5.70 -2.51 2.06
C CYS A 89 -6.36 -3.60 2.93
N GLU A 90 -7.42 -4.22 2.45
CA GLU A 90 -8.08 -5.36 3.11
C GLU A 90 -7.12 -6.54 3.29
N VAL A 91 -6.32 -6.84 2.26
CA VAL A 91 -5.33 -7.92 2.33
C VAL A 91 -4.20 -7.59 3.30
N LEU A 92 -3.68 -6.37 3.28
CA LEU A 92 -2.63 -5.94 4.22
C LEU A 92 -3.14 -5.99 5.66
N ALA A 93 -4.37 -5.57 5.90
CA ALA A 93 -5.01 -5.66 7.21
C ALA A 93 -5.20 -7.11 7.66
N PHE A 94 -5.65 -7.97 6.76
CA PHE A 94 -5.80 -9.40 7.00
C PHE A 94 -4.47 -10.09 7.39
N LEU A 95 -3.38 -9.70 6.73
CA LEU A 95 -2.03 -10.19 7.01
C LEU A 95 -1.39 -9.53 8.24
N LYS A 96 -2.09 -8.59 8.87
CA LYS A 96 -1.60 -7.81 10.02
C LYS A 96 -0.31 -7.03 9.73
N ILE A 97 -0.13 -6.60 8.50
CA ILE A 97 0.97 -5.73 8.10
C ILE A 97 0.62 -4.30 8.52
N LYS A 98 1.59 -3.60 9.10
CA LYS A 98 1.43 -2.18 9.46
C LYS A 98 1.54 -1.32 8.21
N PHE A 99 0.54 -0.50 7.95
CA PHE A 99 0.55 0.41 6.82
C PHE A 99 -0.23 1.69 7.09
N SER A 100 0.13 2.74 6.37
CA SER A 100 -0.62 3.99 6.28
C SER A 100 -0.90 4.31 4.82
N VAL A 101 -1.96 5.06 4.56
CA VAL A 101 -2.40 5.40 3.21
C VAL A 101 -2.64 6.88 3.10
N TYR A 102 -1.94 7.49 2.17
CA TYR A 102 -2.09 8.88 1.77
C TYR A 102 -2.55 8.93 0.32
N ALA A 103 -3.26 9.97 -0.04
CA ALA A 103 -3.60 10.25 -1.42
C ALA A 103 -3.28 11.70 -1.76
N PHE A 104 -3.08 11.98 -3.03
CA PHE A 104 -2.94 13.35 -3.50
C PHE A 104 -3.80 13.61 -4.71
N ASN A 105 -4.23 14.84 -4.84
CA ASN A 105 -4.77 15.43 -6.06
C ASN A 105 -4.30 16.88 -6.16
N THR A 106 -4.60 17.52 -7.27
CA THR A 106 -4.26 18.93 -7.47
C THR A 106 -5.52 19.73 -7.70
N THR A 107 -5.73 20.76 -6.91
CA THR A 107 -6.86 21.67 -7.03
C THR A 107 -6.32 23.11 -7.09
N GLU A 108 -6.76 23.88 -8.07
CA GLU A 108 -6.34 25.28 -8.24
C GLU A 108 -4.81 25.47 -8.22
N ARG A 109 -4.09 24.57 -8.88
CA ARG A 109 -2.62 24.51 -8.93
C ARG A 109 -1.94 24.21 -7.58
N GLN A 110 -2.69 23.76 -6.60
CA GLN A 110 -2.15 23.33 -5.31
C GLN A 110 -2.26 21.84 -5.13
N VAL A 111 -1.19 21.23 -4.65
CA VAL A 111 -1.20 19.81 -4.27
C VAL A 111 -1.94 19.67 -2.93
N MET A 112 -2.99 18.86 -2.95
CA MET A 112 -3.75 18.48 -1.77
C MET A 112 -3.36 17.06 -1.37
N CYS A 113 -2.93 16.88 -0.13
CA CYS A 113 -2.65 15.59 0.45
C CYS A 113 -3.79 15.16 1.37
N TRP A 114 -4.26 13.93 1.17
CA TRP A 114 -5.38 13.35 1.90
C TRP A 114 -4.89 12.21 2.77
N LEU A 115 -5.27 12.19 4.02
CA LEU A 115 -4.97 11.08 4.92
C LEU A 115 -6.13 10.09 4.89
N VAL A 116 -5.94 8.97 4.22
CA VAL A 116 -6.94 7.89 4.10
C VAL A 116 -6.90 6.98 5.33
N LYS A 117 -5.73 6.48 5.66
CA LYS A 117 -5.51 5.62 6.82
C LYS A 117 -4.28 6.10 7.60
N PRO A 118 -4.47 6.63 8.82
CA PRO A 118 -3.36 6.99 9.70
C PRO A 118 -2.54 5.77 10.12
N ASP A 119 -1.28 6.00 10.42
CA ASP A 119 -0.45 5.02 11.11
C ASP A 119 -1.05 4.72 12.50
N GLY A 120 -1.00 3.45 12.94
CA GLY A 120 -1.53 3.02 14.23
C GLY A 120 -3.05 2.79 14.28
N LEU A 121 -3.82 3.29 13.31
CA LEU A 121 -5.24 2.97 13.16
C LEU A 121 -5.40 1.68 12.37
N LYS A 122 -6.29 0.79 12.81
CA LYS A 122 -6.67 -0.38 12.01
C LYS A 122 -7.50 0.06 10.80
N TRP A 123 -7.30 -0.64 9.67
CA TRP A 123 -8.15 -0.47 8.50
C TRP A 123 -9.61 -0.78 8.87
N ASN A 124 -10.52 0.12 8.52
CA ASN A 124 -11.94 0.01 8.84
C ASN A 124 -12.80 0.74 7.80
N SER A 125 -14.11 0.68 7.97
CA SER A 125 -15.07 1.33 7.07
C SER A 125 -14.87 2.84 6.93
N SER A 126 -14.41 3.52 7.96
CA SER A 126 -14.10 4.96 7.87
C SER A 126 -12.94 5.25 6.92
N CYS A 127 -11.95 4.36 6.87
CA CYS A 127 -10.86 4.46 5.88
C CYS A 127 -11.39 4.26 4.46
N ALA A 128 -12.25 3.27 4.25
CA ALA A 128 -12.90 3.04 2.96
C ALA A 128 -13.75 4.23 2.51
N LYS A 129 -14.50 4.84 3.42
CA LYS A 129 -15.26 6.07 3.15
C LYS A 129 -14.35 7.22 2.70
N ARG A 130 -13.25 7.45 3.40
CA ARG A 130 -12.28 8.48 3.01
C ARG A 130 -11.73 8.22 1.61
N LEU A 131 -11.35 6.97 1.33
CA LEU A 131 -10.88 6.57 0.00
C LEU A 131 -11.93 6.85 -1.09
N ALA A 132 -13.17 6.45 -0.86
CA ALA A 132 -14.26 6.66 -1.81
C ALA A 132 -14.52 8.14 -2.12
N GLN A 133 -14.35 9.00 -1.14
CA GLN A 133 -14.68 10.43 -1.22
C GLN A 133 -13.61 11.29 -1.89
N ILE A 134 -12.39 10.79 -2.09
CA ILE A 134 -11.32 11.57 -2.71
C ILE A 134 -11.65 11.79 -4.21
N PRO A 135 -11.77 13.03 -4.66
CA PRO A 135 -12.01 13.30 -6.07
C PRO A 135 -10.72 13.10 -6.89
N ALA A 136 -10.87 12.53 -8.08
CA ALA A 136 -9.79 12.52 -9.06
C ALA A 136 -9.71 13.89 -9.74
N ASN A 137 -8.59 14.59 -9.57
CA ASN A 137 -8.44 15.96 -10.04
C ASN A 137 -6.98 16.37 -10.27
N GLY A 138 -6.75 17.19 -11.28
CA GLY A 138 -5.46 17.84 -11.55
C GLY A 138 -4.39 16.94 -12.14
N GLY A 139 -3.17 17.41 -12.11
CA GLY A 139 -2.00 16.72 -12.65
C GLY A 139 -1.32 15.79 -11.64
N THR A 140 -0.15 15.31 -12.03
CA THR A 140 0.66 14.35 -11.26
C THR A 140 2.04 14.95 -10.92
N PRO A 141 2.13 16.02 -10.09
CA PRO A 141 3.41 16.65 -9.74
C PRO A 141 4.12 15.86 -8.63
N LEU A 142 4.64 14.68 -8.95
CA LEU A 142 5.22 13.75 -7.97
C LEU A 142 6.35 14.35 -7.15
N ALA A 143 7.21 15.17 -7.75
CA ALA A 143 8.31 15.81 -7.02
C ALA A 143 7.78 16.71 -5.90
N GLU A 144 6.79 17.57 -6.21
CA GLU A 144 6.15 18.43 -5.20
C GLU A 144 5.43 17.61 -4.13
N VAL A 145 4.75 16.52 -4.53
CA VAL A 145 4.08 15.61 -3.60
C VAL A 145 5.08 14.96 -2.66
N TYR A 146 6.20 14.48 -3.18
CA TYR A 146 7.26 13.87 -2.37
C TYR A 146 7.88 14.87 -1.40
N ASP A 147 8.13 16.10 -1.84
CA ASP A 147 8.61 17.16 -0.96
C ASP A 147 7.67 17.41 0.21
N LYS A 148 6.37 17.45 -0.04
CA LYS A 148 5.35 17.61 1.00
C LYS A 148 5.25 16.41 1.94
N LEU A 149 5.47 15.20 1.45
CA LEU A 149 5.45 13.98 2.24
C LEU A 149 6.76 13.69 2.95
N TYR A 150 7.85 14.29 2.51
CA TYR A 150 9.19 14.02 3.06
C TYR A 150 9.28 14.10 4.58
N PRO A 151 8.73 15.13 5.27
CA PRO A 151 8.77 15.17 6.73
C PRO A 151 8.08 13.99 7.40
N ILE A 152 6.97 13.50 6.79
CA ILE A 152 6.22 12.35 7.28
C ILE A 152 7.06 11.08 7.07
N LEU A 153 7.60 10.87 5.88
CA LEU A 153 8.44 9.73 5.55
C LEU A 153 9.70 9.68 6.42
N TYR A 154 10.33 10.83 6.62
CA TYR A 154 11.49 10.95 7.48
C TYR A 154 11.19 10.59 8.94
N SER A 155 10.04 11.04 9.46
CA SER A 155 9.58 10.74 10.81
C SER A 155 9.15 9.27 10.97
N LYS A 156 8.43 8.72 10.00
CA LYS A 156 7.86 7.35 10.07
C LYS A 156 8.86 6.28 9.71
N LYS A 157 9.86 6.58 8.90
CA LYS A 157 10.88 5.65 8.42
C LYS A 157 10.27 4.32 7.94
N PRO A 158 9.39 4.34 6.93
CA PRO A 158 8.80 3.11 6.42
C PRO A 158 9.87 2.21 5.80
N ASP A 159 9.64 0.90 5.85
CA ASP A 159 10.49 -0.07 5.16
C ASP A 159 10.21 -0.06 3.66
N ILE A 160 8.94 0.19 3.29
CA ILE A 160 8.48 0.27 1.90
C ILE A 160 7.64 1.54 1.73
N PHE A 161 7.96 2.28 0.70
CA PHE A 161 7.14 3.38 0.19
C PHE A 161 6.62 3.02 -1.20
N LEU A 162 5.32 2.86 -1.32
CA LEU A 162 4.64 2.43 -2.54
C LEU A 162 3.78 3.55 -3.08
N THR A 163 4.06 3.98 -4.31
CA THR A 163 3.20 4.92 -5.05
C THR A 163 2.39 4.15 -6.09
N LEU A 164 1.07 4.29 -6.05
CA LEU A 164 0.16 3.77 -7.05
C LEU A 164 -0.29 4.91 -7.96
N SER A 165 0.08 4.81 -9.23
CA SER A 165 -0.25 5.79 -10.26
C SER A 165 -0.56 5.08 -11.57
N ASP A 166 -1.41 5.68 -12.40
CA ASP A 166 -1.76 5.17 -13.73
C ASP A 166 -1.01 5.90 -14.86
N GLY A 167 -0.22 6.92 -14.53
CA GLY A 167 0.39 7.80 -15.51
C GLY A 167 1.82 8.21 -15.22
N GLU A 168 2.40 8.91 -16.20
CA GLU A 168 3.71 9.54 -16.03
C GLU A 168 3.59 10.82 -15.20
N PRO A 169 4.61 11.13 -14.36
CA PRO A 169 4.65 12.39 -13.63
C PRO A 169 4.61 13.58 -14.58
N SER A 170 3.88 14.62 -14.20
CA SER A 170 3.86 15.88 -14.94
C SER A 170 5.16 16.67 -14.80
N ASP A 171 5.98 16.34 -13.80
CA ASP A 171 7.29 16.94 -13.47
C ASP A 171 8.45 15.93 -13.60
N THR A 172 8.49 15.22 -14.73
CA THR A 172 9.42 14.09 -14.97
C THR A 172 10.89 14.40 -14.73
N SER A 173 11.34 15.61 -15.04
CA SER A 173 12.73 16.00 -14.84
C SER A 173 13.10 16.11 -13.36
N ALA A 174 12.21 16.61 -12.52
CA ALA A 174 12.40 16.72 -11.08
C ALA A 174 12.22 15.37 -10.37
N ALA A 175 11.24 14.58 -10.79
CA ALA A 175 10.98 13.27 -10.18
C ALA A 175 12.11 12.25 -10.39
N ARG A 176 12.89 12.36 -11.48
CA ARG A 176 14.03 11.48 -11.76
C ARG A 176 15.28 11.79 -10.93
N SER A 177 15.34 12.95 -10.32
CA SER A 177 16.50 13.38 -9.51
C SER A 177 16.36 13.06 -8.02
N MET A 178 15.24 12.50 -7.60
CA MET A 178 14.96 12.04 -6.25
C MET A 178 15.24 10.55 -6.09
#